data_5a0d5ac47b79db742359c9a7d0c46cd0
#
_entry.id   5a0d5ac47b79db742359c9a7d0c46cd0
#
_cell.length_a   1.000
_cell.length_b   1.000
_cell.length_c   1.000
_cell.angle_alpha   90.00
_cell.angle_beta   90.00
_cell.angle_gamma   90.00
#
_symmetry.space_group_name_H-M   'P 1'
#
loop_
_entity.id
_entity.type
_entity.pdbx_description
1 polymer ?
#
loop_
_entity_poly.entity_id
_entity_poly.type
_entity_poly.pdbx_seq_one_letter_code
_entity_poly.pdbx_strand_id
1 'polypeptide(L)'
;MSSDAMQPVPYAVSPPRYSVAHQMVTTAFELPNYRVVQNLGVVRGIVVRSRNIFATIGAGLQTIVGGNITVWTKLCEQTRADAFEIMIQHATEIGANAVIGARYDTTEISTGVTEVLAYGTAVIVEPSNPGESYRS
;
A
#
# COMPACT_ATOMS: atom_id res chain seq x y z
N MET A 1 -20.15 5.54 33.15
CA MET A 1 -18.90 5.73 33.45
C MET A 1 -18.01 4.87 32.72
N SER A 2 -18.04 3.62 32.91
CA SER A 2 -17.16 2.76 32.15
C SER A 2 -17.32 2.92 30.66
N SER A 3 -18.50 3.27 30.20
CA SER A 3 -18.73 3.48 28.79
C SER A 3 -17.88 4.61 28.23
N ASP A 4 -17.61 5.59 29.07
CA ASP A 4 -16.80 6.71 28.59
C ASP A 4 -15.37 6.28 28.38
N ALA A 5 -14.87 5.46 29.27
CA ALA A 5 -13.52 4.96 29.14
C ALA A 5 -13.36 4.05 27.93
N MET A 6 -14.46 3.49 27.48
CA MET A 6 -14.45 2.58 26.36
C MET A 6 -14.70 3.26 25.03
N GLN A 7 -14.87 4.54 25.03
CA GLN A 7 -15.09 5.24 23.80
C GLN A 7 -13.90 5.05 22.88
N PRO A 8 -14.16 4.80 21.61
CA PRO A 8 -13.09 4.68 20.64
C PRO A 8 -12.55 6.05 20.25
N VAL A 9 -12.56 6.94 21.19
CA VAL A 9 -12.13 8.31 20.95
C VAL A 9 -10.76 8.40 20.32
N PRO A 10 -9.77 7.63 20.79
CA PRO A 10 -8.46 7.69 20.18
C PRO A 10 -8.46 7.38 18.71
N TYR A 11 -9.42 6.59 18.26
CA TYR A 11 -9.46 6.22 16.84
C TYR A 11 -10.23 7.23 16.02
N ALA A 12 -11.18 7.89 16.65
CA ALA A 12 -12.06 8.77 15.93
C ALA A 12 -11.48 10.17 15.77
N VAL A 13 -10.53 10.52 16.63
CA VAL A 13 -10.21 11.92 16.81
C VAL A 13 -9.08 12.41 15.95
N SER A 14 -8.11 11.59 15.68
CA SER A 14 -6.90 12.10 15.05
C SER A 14 -6.47 11.20 13.91
N PRO A 15 -6.95 11.48 12.71
CA PRO A 15 -6.28 10.88 11.57
C PRO A 15 -4.81 11.29 11.61
N PRO A 16 -3.91 10.44 11.19
CA PRO A 16 -2.51 10.80 11.16
C PRO A 16 -2.35 12.10 10.37
N ARG A 17 -1.59 12.99 10.94
CA ARG A 17 -1.35 14.30 10.32
C ARG A 17 -0.64 14.18 8.99
N TYR A 18 0.03 13.09 8.80
CA TYR A 18 0.79 12.85 7.58
C TYR A 18 0.46 11.47 7.08
N SER A 19 0.27 11.37 5.80
CA SER A 19 0.19 10.09 5.11
C SER A 19 1.46 9.98 4.29
N VAL A 20 1.95 8.77 4.10
CA VAL A 20 3.05 8.53 3.18
C VAL A 20 2.56 8.89 1.78
N ALA A 21 3.20 9.88 1.17
CA ALA A 21 2.85 10.30 -0.18
C ALA A 21 3.28 9.24 -1.19
N HIS A 22 2.54 9.09 -2.27
CA HIS A 22 2.86 8.09 -3.29
C HIS A 22 4.26 8.27 -3.86
N GLN A 23 4.71 9.51 -4.04
CA GLN A 23 6.06 9.76 -4.54
C GLN A 23 7.15 9.43 -3.54
N MET A 24 6.79 9.14 -2.30
CA MET A 24 7.73 8.70 -1.26
C MET A 24 7.76 7.17 -1.13
N VAL A 25 7.16 6.46 -2.05
CA VAL A 25 7.24 5.01 -2.15
C VAL A 25 8.06 4.68 -3.40
N THR A 26 9.06 3.84 -3.23
CA THR A 26 9.94 3.46 -4.33
C THR A 26 10.23 1.97 -4.28
N THR A 27 10.46 1.39 -5.45
CA THR A 27 10.96 0.02 -5.54
C THR A 27 12.47 -0.06 -5.32
N ALA A 28 13.17 1.08 -5.39
CA ALA A 28 14.58 1.16 -5.08
C ALA A 28 14.80 1.10 -3.58
N PHE A 29 16.04 0.89 -3.17
CA PHE A 29 16.38 0.88 -1.75
C PHE A 29 16.82 2.24 -1.24
N GLU A 30 16.77 3.25 -2.09
CA GLU A 30 17.10 4.62 -1.75
C GLU A 30 16.15 5.57 -2.43
N LEU A 31 15.94 6.72 -1.81
CA LEU A 31 15.19 7.82 -2.41
C LEU A 31 16.18 8.93 -2.73
N PRO A 32 16.23 9.39 -4.00
CA PRO A 32 17.10 10.51 -4.35
C PRO A 32 16.80 11.73 -3.49
N ASN A 33 17.83 12.40 -3.05
CA ASN A 33 17.78 13.61 -2.23
C ASN A 33 17.28 13.40 -0.80
N TYR A 34 17.18 12.14 -0.38
CA TYR A 34 16.80 11.80 0.99
C TYR A 34 17.79 10.79 1.57
N ARG A 35 17.90 10.80 2.89
CA ARG A 35 18.65 9.78 3.60
C ARG A 35 17.75 9.11 4.62
N VAL A 36 17.92 7.82 4.79
CA VAL A 36 17.17 7.05 5.78
C VAL A 36 17.81 7.32 7.15
N VAL A 37 17.00 7.78 8.09
CA VAL A 37 17.45 8.02 9.46
C VAL A 37 16.92 6.96 10.42
N GLN A 38 15.86 6.26 10.06
CA GLN A 38 15.32 5.21 10.91
C GLN A 38 14.60 4.17 10.07
N ASN A 39 14.86 2.90 10.35
CA ASN A 39 14.15 1.78 9.76
C ASN A 39 13.03 1.37 10.72
N LEU A 40 11.81 1.35 10.23
CA LEU A 40 10.64 0.99 11.04
C LEU A 40 10.14 -0.43 10.76
N GLY A 41 10.78 -1.13 9.82
CA GLY A 41 10.46 -2.51 9.53
C GLY A 41 9.57 -2.69 8.32
N VAL A 42 9.18 -3.92 8.09
CA VAL A 42 8.39 -4.29 6.92
C VAL A 42 6.94 -3.95 7.13
N VAL A 43 6.35 -3.33 6.12
CA VAL A 43 4.92 -3.04 6.07
C VAL A 43 4.31 -3.76 4.88
N ARG A 44 3.03 -4.02 4.95
CA ARG A 44 2.34 -4.72 3.88
C ARG A 44 0.87 -4.34 3.81
N GLY A 45 0.31 -4.56 2.63
CA GLY A 45 -1.11 -4.51 2.40
C GLY A 45 -1.52 -5.77 1.68
N ILE A 46 -2.57 -6.42 2.14
CA ILE A 46 -3.03 -7.69 1.58
C ILE A 46 -4.47 -7.52 1.14
N VAL A 47 -4.75 -7.97 -0.08
CA VAL A 47 -6.11 -8.02 -0.61
C VAL A 47 -6.34 -9.42 -1.14
N VAL A 48 -7.45 -10.02 -0.74
CA VAL A 48 -7.84 -11.34 -1.23
C VAL A 48 -9.08 -11.17 -2.09
N ARG A 49 -9.06 -11.76 -3.28
CA ARG A 49 -10.18 -11.73 -4.22
C ARG A 49 -10.55 -13.14 -4.59
N SER A 50 -11.84 -13.44 -4.51
CA SER A 50 -12.37 -14.71 -4.98
C SER A 50 -12.78 -14.60 -6.44
N ARG A 51 -12.88 -15.74 -7.10
CA ARG A 51 -13.41 -15.80 -8.46
C ARG A 51 -14.78 -15.17 -8.54
N ASN A 52 -15.62 -15.34 -7.50
CA ASN A 52 -16.97 -14.80 -7.49
C ASN A 52 -16.97 -13.27 -7.49
N ILE A 53 -16.05 -12.64 -6.77
CA ILE A 53 -15.93 -11.19 -6.76
C ILE A 53 -15.50 -10.69 -8.13
N PHE A 54 -14.51 -11.33 -8.74
CA PHE A 54 -14.09 -10.99 -10.09
C PHE A 54 -15.24 -11.15 -11.08
N ALA A 55 -15.99 -12.24 -10.96
CA ALA A 55 -17.14 -12.47 -11.83
C ALA A 55 -18.22 -11.40 -11.64
N THR A 56 -18.49 -11.01 -10.41
CA THR A 56 -19.49 -9.99 -10.11
C THR A 56 -19.09 -8.63 -10.67
N ILE A 57 -17.86 -8.23 -10.47
CA ILE A 57 -17.33 -6.98 -11.01
C ILE A 57 -17.29 -7.06 -12.53
N GLY A 58 -16.83 -8.20 -13.07
CA GLY A 58 -16.78 -8.43 -14.51
C GLY A 58 -18.16 -8.37 -15.14
N ALA A 59 -19.18 -8.92 -14.47
CA ALA A 59 -20.54 -8.89 -14.97
C ALA A 59 -21.06 -7.45 -15.11
N GLY A 60 -20.71 -6.58 -14.18
CA GLY A 60 -21.07 -5.17 -14.28
C GLY A 60 -20.37 -4.44 -15.43
N LEU A 61 -19.29 -5.02 -15.92
CA LEU A 61 -18.51 -4.43 -17.01
C LEU A 61 -18.73 -5.15 -18.33
N GLN A 62 -19.61 -6.14 -18.39
CA GLN A 62 -19.84 -6.92 -19.60
C GLN A 62 -20.41 -6.12 -20.75
N THR A 63 -20.99 -5.00 -20.47
CA THR A 63 -21.46 -4.10 -21.51
C THR A 63 -20.33 -3.47 -22.29
N ILE A 64 -19.12 -3.58 -21.77
CA ILE A 64 -17.93 -3.09 -22.45
C ILE A 64 -17.47 -4.19 -23.39
N VAL A 65 -17.66 -3.92 -24.65
CA VAL A 65 -17.54 -4.87 -25.73
C VAL A 65 -16.19 -5.57 -25.75
N GLY A 66 -16.24 -6.88 -25.93
CA GLY A 66 -15.07 -7.70 -26.34
C GLY A 66 -13.90 -7.58 -25.41
N GLY A 67 -14.12 -6.95 -24.28
CA GLY A 67 -13.05 -6.47 -23.50
C GLY A 67 -12.64 -7.34 -22.37
N ASN A 68 -12.65 -8.67 -22.54
CA ASN A 68 -12.24 -9.55 -21.45
C ASN A 68 -10.85 -9.18 -20.92
N ILE A 69 -9.90 -8.93 -21.81
CA ILE A 69 -8.54 -8.57 -21.39
C ILE A 69 -8.54 -7.21 -20.71
N THR A 70 -9.27 -6.24 -21.26
CA THR A 70 -9.35 -4.91 -20.67
C THR A 70 -10.02 -4.94 -19.31
N VAL A 71 -11.10 -5.73 -19.17
CA VAL A 71 -11.78 -5.89 -17.89
C VAL A 71 -10.85 -6.50 -16.87
N TRP A 72 -10.14 -7.56 -17.21
CA TRP A 72 -9.21 -8.21 -16.31
C TRP A 72 -8.06 -7.28 -15.91
N THR A 73 -7.55 -6.49 -16.85
CA THR A 73 -6.51 -5.51 -16.56
C THR A 73 -7.00 -4.50 -15.53
N LYS A 74 -8.21 -3.97 -15.71
CA LYS A 74 -8.78 -3.02 -14.77
C LYS A 74 -8.97 -3.61 -13.38
N LEU A 75 -9.41 -4.86 -13.30
CA LEU A 75 -9.58 -5.54 -12.03
C LEU A 75 -8.24 -5.75 -11.33
N CYS A 76 -7.23 -6.14 -12.07
CA CYS A 76 -5.88 -6.31 -11.52
C CYS A 76 -5.32 -4.99 -11.03
N GLU A 77 -5.47 -3.93 -11.81
CA GLU A 77 -5.02 -2.60 -11.42
C GLU A 77 -5.71 -2.14 -10.15
N GLN A 78 -7.02 -2.32 -10.05
CA GLN A 78 -7.76 -1.92 -8.88
C GLN A 78 -7.33 -2.72 -7.64
N THR A 79 -7.14 -4.02 -7.80
CA THR A 79 -6.74 -4.87 -6.68
C THR A 79 -5.34 -4.51 -6.19
N ARG A 80 -4.43 -4.22 -7.10
CA ARG A 80 -3.08 -3.78 -6.73
C ARG A 80 -3.10 -2.40 -6.08
N ALA A 81 -3.91 -1.49 -6.59
CA ALA A 81 -4.06 -0.18 -5.99
C ALA A 81 -4.60 -0.30 -4.56
N ASP A 82 -5.56 -1.18 -4.33
CA ASP A 82 -6.11 -1.40 -2.99
C ASP A 82 -5.05 -1.95 -2.04
N ALA A 83 -4.26 -2.92 -2.48
CA ALA A 83 -3.17 -3.47 -1.66
C ALA A 83 -2.12 -2.41 -1.35
N PHE A 84 -1.78 -1.58 -2.32
CA PHE A 84 -0.83 -0.49 -2.16
C PHE A 84 -1.32 0.52 -1.11
N GLU A 85 -2.58 0.91 -1.18
CA GLU A 85 -3.14 1.87 -0.22
C GLU A 85 -3.15 1.30 1.20
N ILE A 86 -3.41 0.02 1.36
CA ILE A 86 -3.35 -0.64 2.67
C ILE A 86 -1.91 -0.63 3.19
N MET A 87 -0.94 -0.89 2.34
CA MET A 87 0.48 -0.82 2.71
C MET A 87 0.86 0.59 3.17
N ILE A 88 0.44 1.62 2.42
CA ILE A 88 0.70 3.01 2.78
C ILE A 88 0.06 3.34 4.12
N GLN A 89 -1.16 2.89 4.34
CA GLN A 89 -1.84 3.13 5.61
C GLN A 89 -1.07 2.49 6.77
N HIS A 90 -0.59 1.27 6.59
CA HIS A 90 0.21 0.60 7.60
C HIS A 90 1.49 1.38 7.90
N ALA A 91 2.19 1.82 6.84
CA ALA A 91 3.40 2.62 7.01
C ALA A 91 3.11 3.94 7.75
N THR A 92 2.01 4.59 7.41
CA THR A 92 1.60 5.84 8.05
C THR A 92 1.30 5.62 9.53
N GLU A 93 0.61 4.53 9.86
CA GLU A 93 0.23 4.22 11.24
C GLU A 93 1.45 4.01 12.15
N ILE A 94 2.53 3.46 11.62
CA ILE A 94 3.73 3.25 12.41
C ILE A 94 4.70 4.43 12.37
N GLY A 95 4.30 5.53 11.73
CA GLY A 95 5.07 6.78 11.79
C GLY A 95 6.07 6.96 10.66
N ALA A 96 6.01 6.17 9.61
CA ALA A 96 6.90 6.33 8.47
C ALA A 96 6.53 7.55 7.63
N ASN A 97 7.51 8.08 6.90
CA ASN A 97 7.25 9.07 5.87
C ASN A 97 7.69 8.59 4.48
N ALA A 98 8.20 7.37 4.38
CA ALA A 98 8.58 6.78 3.11
C ALA A 98 8.55 5.26 3.19
N VAL A 99 8.48 4.62 2.03
CA VAL A 99 8.61 3.16 1.90
C VAL A 99 9.60 2.88 0.78
N ILE A 100 10.61 2.11 1.09
CA ILE A 100 11.64 1.71 0.12
C ILE A 100 11.53 0.22 -0.15
N GLY A 101 12.09 -0.20 -1.28
CA GLY A 101 12.09 -1.62 -1.65
C GLY A 101 10.69 -2.19 -1.86
N ALA A 102 9.74 -1.36 -2.29
CA ALA A 102 8.35 -1.81 -2.46
C ALA A 102 8.23 -2.86 -3.56
N ARG A 103 7.40 -3.87 -3.31
CA ARG A 103 7.16 -4.99 -4.21
C ARG A 103 5.71 -5.40 -4.15
N TYR A 104 5.30 -6.11 -5.18
CA TYR A 104 4.02 -6.81 -5.20
C TYR A 104 4.28 -8.29 -5.39
N ASP A 105 3.46 -9.09 -4.73
CA ASP A 105 3.38 -10.52 -4.99
C ASP A 105 1.93 -10.91 -5.19
N THR A 106 1.70 -11.91 -6.01
CA THR A 106 0.37 -12.42 -6.27
C THR A 106 0.43 -13.94 -6.15
N THR A 107 -0.46 -14.49 -5.34
CA THR A 107 -0.46 -15.92 -5.07
C THR A 107 -1.88 -16.45 -5.09
N GLU A 108 -2.10 -17.56 -5.79
CA GLU A 108 -3.35 -18.28 -5.67
C GLU A 108 -3.27 -19.14 -4.41
N ILE A 109 -4.05 -18.78 -3.39
CA ILE A 109 -4.01 -19.47 -2.10
C ILE A 109 -5.00 -20.63 -2.02
N SER A 110 -5.94 -20.66 -2.94
CA SER A 110 -6.90 -21.75 -3.11
C SER A 110 -7.48 -21.63 -4.50
N THR A 111 -8.15 -22.66 -4.99
CA THR A 111 -8.74 -22.62 -6.32
C THR A 111 -9.69 -21.43 -6.45
N GLY A 112 -9.35 -20.53 -7.35
CA GLY A 112 -10.15 -19.33 -7.61
C GLY A 112 -10.07 -18.25 -6.54
N VAL A 113 -9.09 -18.35 -5.63
CA VAL A 113 -8.88 -17.35 -4.58
C VAL A 113 -7.44 -16.84 -4.67
N THR A 114 -7.29 -15.57 -4.94
CA THR A 114 -5.98 -14.95 -5.16
C THR A 114 -5.70 -13.90 -4.11
N GLU A 115 -4.49 -13.95 -3.58
CA GLU A 115 -3.96 -12.92 -2.71
C GLU A 115 -3.08 -11.99 -3.53
N VAL A 116 -3.24 -10.69 -3.31
CA VAL A 116 -2.30 -9.67 -3.78
C VAL A 116 -1.67 -9.03 -2.56
N LEU A 117 -0.36 -9.07 -2.53
CA LEU A 117 0.44 -8.55 -1.44
C LEU A 117 1.28 -7.39 -1.96
N ALA A 118 1.15 -6.21 -1.35
CA ALA A 118 2.07 -5.11 -1.52
C ALA A 118 2.90 -5.02 -0.24
N TYR A 119 4.22 -4.92 -0.36
CA TYR A 119 5.08 -4.85 0.82
C TYR A 119 6.32 -4.03 0.54
N GLY A 120 6.96 -3.59 1.60
CA GLY A 120 8.19 -2.82 1.52
C GLY A 120 8.71 -2.51 2.91
N THR A 121 9.75 -1.71 2.97
CA THR A 121 10.34 -1.29 4.23
C THR A 121 9.92 0.14 4.55
N ALA A 122 9.22 0.30 5.64
CA ALA A 122 8.83 1.63 6.12
C ALA A 122 10.02 2.28 6.80
N VAL A 123 10.28 3.53 6.45
CA VAL A 123 11.44 4.27 6.95
C VAL A 123 11.04 5.70 7.27
N ILE A 124 11.85 6.33 8.11
CA ILE A 124 11.84 7.78 8.25
C ILE A 124 13.05 8.29 7.49
N VAL A 125 12.80 9.22 6.59
CA VAL A 125 13.84 9.85 5.78
C VAL A 125 13.85 11.35 6.06
N GLU A 126 15.01 11.95 5.84
CA GLU A 126 15.21 13.40 5.90
C GLU A 126 15.86 13.85 4.61
N PRO A 127 15.64 15.08 4.18
CA PRO A 127 16.34 15.61 3.02
C PRO A 127 17.85 15.52 3.21
N SER A 128 18.57 15.09 2.19
CA SER A 128 20.01 15.08 2.19
C SER A 128 20.55 16.49 2.02
N ASN A 129 21.66 16.79 2.67
CA ASN A 129 22.33 18.06 2.43
C ASN A 129 22.94 18.07 1.03
N PRO A 130 23.01 19.25 0.39
CA PRO A 130 23.71 19.34 -0.89
C PRO A 130 25.14 18.81 -0.74
N GLY A 131 25.51 17.88 -1.58
CA GLY A 131 26.83 17.28 -1.56
C GLY A 131 26.94 15.96 -0.84
N GLU A 132 25.98 15.57 -0.03
CA GLU A 132 26.05 14.25 0.64
C GLU A 132 26.00 13.11 -0.38
N SER A 133 25.28 13.28 -1.45
CA SER A 133 25.15 12.27 -2.49
C SER A 133 26.46 11.96 -3.20
N TYR A 134 27.44 12.80 -3.06
CA TYR A 134 28.73 12.61 -3.71
C TYR A 134 29.76 11.95 -2.80
N ARG A 135 29.41 11.63 -1.57
CA ARG A 135 30.33 11.09 -0.59
C ARG A 135 30.19 9.58 -0.37
N SER A 136 29.21 8.98 -0.97
CA SER A 136 28.98 7.54 -0.78
C SER A 136 29.86 6.70 -1.69
#